data_389dfaf172460def4268ba1b1521ec7d
#
_entry.id   389dfaf172460def4268ba1b1521ec7d
#
_cell.length_a   1.000
_cell.length_b   1.000
_cell.length_c   1.000
_cell.angle_alpha   90.00
_cell.angle_beta   90.00
_cell.angle_gamma   90.00
#
_symmetry.space_group_name_H-M   'P 1'
#
loop_
_entity.id
_entity.type
_entity.pdbx_description
1 polymer ?
#
loop_
_entity_poly.entity_id
_entity_poly.type
_entity_poly.pdbx_seq_one_letter_code
_entity_poly.pdbx_strand_id
1 'polypeptide(L)'
;MSTQKSTTLYPHPFSKAYWRDAVAELKDIHMLVFAALMIALRLVMKQVSIPITPFLRINAAYFVNALGAMVFGPVFAALCAAVTDVLGYIIRPDGVYFLPFILTEIGGSVVFALFLYRAKVTTTRVMLSRFSINLFINVLLQTPIMMWYYALYMNGKQYTFTMAVPGMIKNVLMFPIESVLLTLFLGVMLPITNRLGLTYSVGHAKDALKFSKKQVVTLVM
;
A
#
# COMPACT_ATOMS: atom_id res chain seq x y z
N MET A 1 -18.77 -26.02 3.05
CA MET A 1 -19.29 -25.20 4.17
C MET A 1 -18.80 -23.78 3.95
N SER A 2 -19.59 -22.88 3.34
CA SER A 2 -19.21 -21.49 3.14
C SER A 2 -19.35 -20.79 4.49
N THR A 3 -18.26 -20.54 5.15
CA THR A 3 -18.23 -19.67 6.32
C THR A 3 -18.64 -18.28 5.83
N GLN A 4 -19.89 -17.91 6.11
CA GLN A 4 -20.42 -16.60 5.78
C GLN A 4 -19.59 -15.57 6.56
N LYS A 5 -18.62 -14.98 5.86
CA LYS A 5 -17.75 -13.95 6.44
C LYS A 5 -18.61 -12.80 6.96
N SER A 6 -18.40 -12.42 8.20
CA SER A 6 -19.06 -11.27 8.84
C SER A 6 -19.02 -10.03 7.94
N THR A 7 -20.18 -9.52 7.55
CA THR A 7 -20.35 -8.37 6.64
C THR A 7 -20.20 -7.03 7.35
N THR A 8 -19.63 -7.00 8.56
CA THR A 8 -19.48 -5.77 9.33
C THR A 8 -18.44 -4.82 8.71
N LEU A 9 -18.91 -3.65 8.30
CA LEU A 9 -18.06 -2.53 7.93
C LEU A 9 -17.73 -1.70 9.19
N TYR A 10 -16.48 -1.25 9.28
CA TYR A 10 -16.04 -0.40 10.37
C TYR A 10 -15.91 1.05 9.91
N PRO A 11 -16.52 2.02 10.62
CA PRO A 11 -16.40 3.43 10.28
C PRO A 11 -14.97 3.96 10.50
N HIS A 12 -14.24 3.38 11.45
CA HIS A 12 -12.87 3.75 11.80
C HIS A 12 -12.08 2.53 12.31
N PRO A 13 -10.73 2.52 12.17
CA PRO A 13 -9.87 1.39 12.52
C PRO A 13 -9.56 1.25 14.01
N PHE A 14 -10.10 2.14 14.89
CA PHE A 14 -9.76 2.15 16.33
C PHE A 14 -10.59 1.20 17.19
N SER A 15 -11.52 0.42 16.62
CA SER A 15 -12.32 -0.53 17.37
C SER A 15 -11.55 -1.83 17.65
N LYS A 16 -11.72 -2.39 18.87
CA LYS A 16 -11.13 -3.71 19.22
C LYS A 16 -11.62 -4.83 18.27
N ALA A 17 -12.86 -4.75 17.82
CA ALA A 17 -13.44 -5.71 16.89
C ALA A 17 -12.74 -5.71 15.53
N TYR A 18 -12.35 -4.52 15.02
CA TYR A 18 -11.58 -4.39 13.78
C TYR A 18 -10.25 -5.18 13.83
N TRP A 19 -9.48 -5.02 14.90
CA TRP A 19 -8.19 -5.70 15.07
C TRP A 19 -8.35 -7.19 15.34
N ARG A 20 -9.38 -7.59 16.11
CA ARG A 20 -9.69 -9.01 16.34
C ARG A 20 -10.01 -9.72 15.02
N ASP A 21 -10.81 -9.09 14.18
CA ASP A 21 -11.18 -9.64 12.89
C ASP A 21 -9.98 -9.67 11.92
N ALA A 22 -9.12 -8.65 11.96
CA ALA A 22 -7.88 -8.63 11.18
C ALA A 22 -6.92 -9.77 11.56
N VAL A 23 -6.84 -10.15 12.84
CA VAL A 23 -6.06 -11.31 13.31
C VAL A 23 -6.73 -12.63 12.92
N ALA A 24 -8.07 -12.68 12.93
CA ALA A 24 -8.80 -13.89 12.57
C ALA A 24 -8.60 -14.30 11.10
N GLU A 25 -8.32 -13.36 10.20
CA GLU A 25 -7.99 -13.64 8.79
C GLU A 25 -6.75 -14.54 8.64
N LEU A 26 -5.80 -14.52 9.59
CA LEU A 26 -4.62 -15.38 9.59
C LEU A 26 -4.92 -16.86 9.76
N LYS A 27 -6.11 -17.22 10.28
CA LYS A 27 -6.51 -18.61 10.54
C LYS A 27 -7.21 -19.27 9.34
N ASP A 28 -7.56 -18.48 8.33
CA ASP A 28 -8.26 -19.00 7.15
C ASP A 28 -7.23 -19.47 6.11
N ILE A 29 -7.22 -20.77 5.82
CA ILE A 29 -6.31 -21.41 4.86
C ILE A 29 -6.47 -20.83 3.45
N HIS A 30 -7.68 -20.46 3.04
CA HIS A 30 -7.91 -19.83 1.74
C HIS A 30 -7.28 -18.46 1.65
N MET A 31 -7.31 -17.71 2.76
CA MET A 31 -6.63 -16.42 2.85
C MET A 31 -5.12 -16.55 2.83
N LEU A 32 -4.56 -17.60 3.44
CA LEU A 32 -3.12 -17.90 3.39
C LEU A 32 -2.66 -18.22 1.95
N VAL A 33 -3.41 -19.06 1.23
CA VAL A 33 -3.10 -19.38 -0.18
C VAL A 33 -3.19 -18.14 -1.06
N PHE A 34 -4.24 -17.33 -0.87
CA PHE A 34 -4.41 -16.09 -1.62
C PHE A 34 -3.31 -15.07 -1.29
N ALA A 35 -2.86 -15.01 -0.04
CA ALA A 35 -1.74 -14.16 0.35
C ALA A 35 -0.42 -14.59 -0.29
N ALA A 36 -0.14 -15.88 -0.37
CA ALA A 36 1.04 -16.39 -1.08
C ALA A 36 1.04 -15.98 -2.56
N LEU A 37 -0.12 -16.08 -3.22
CA LEU A 37 -0.30 -15.60 -4.59
C LEU A 37 -0.07 -14.08 -4.71
N MET A 38 -0.58 -13.30 -3.76
CA MET A 38 -0.37 -11.85 -3.73
C MET A 38 1.07 -11.46 -3.46
N ILE A 39 1.79 -12.19 -2.60
CA ILE A 39 3.23 -12.01 -2.39
C ILE A 39 3.98 -12.26 -3.69
N ALA A 40 3.72 -13.38 -4.36
CA ALA A 40 4.34 -13.71 -5.66
C ALA A 40 4.07 -12.63 -6.71
N LEU A 41 2.81 -12.20 -6.84
CA LEU A 41 2.43 -11.13 -7.77
C LEU A 41 3.13 -9.81 -7.43
N ARG A 42 3.23 -9.47 -6.15
CA ARG A 42 3.92 -8.25 -5.69
C ARG A 42 5.42 -8.29 -6.01
N LEU A 43 6.07 -9.45 -5.84
CA LEU A 43 7.48 -9.65 -6.20
C LEU A 43 7.70 -9.44 -7.71
N VAL A 44 6.84 -10.02 -8.55
CA VAL A 44 6.88 -9.80 -10.01
C VAL A 44 6.66 -8.31 -10.34
N MET A 45 5.65 -7.68 -9.73
CA MET A 45 5.35 -6.26 -9.97
C MET A 45 6.43 -5.31 -9.46
N LYS A 46 7.21 -5.68 -8.44
CA LYS A 46 8.41 -4.92 -8.03
C LYS A 46 9.45 -4.82 -9.14
N GLN A 47 9.54 -5.81 -10.03
CA GLN A 47 10.46 -5.78 -11.18
C GLN A 47 9.94 -4.88 -12.31
N VAL A 48 8.63 -4.64 -12.36
CA VAL A 48 7.99 -3.81 -13.38
C VAL A 48 7.95 -2.37 -12.90
N SER A 49 8.81 -1.52 -13.47
CA SER A 49 8.76 -0.08 -13.26
C SER A 49 8.41 0.62 -14.58
N ILE A 50 7.35 1.40 -14.58
CA ILE A 50 6.89 2.15 -15.74
C ILE A 50 7.56 3.52 -15.72
N PRO A 51 8.48 3.83 -16.66
CA PRO A 51 9.08 5.15 -16.76
C PRO A 51 8.05 6.13 -17.34
N ILE A 52 7.74 7.20 -16.60
CA ILE A 52 6.94 8.32 -17.11
C ILE A 52 7.86 9.37 -17.73
N THR A 53 8.98 9.61 -17.07
CA THR A 53 10.07 10.45 -17.55
C THR A 53 11.40 9.77 -17.21
N PRO A 54 12.55 10.23 -17.74
CA PRO A 54 13.85 9.69 -17.35
C PRO A 54 14.10 9.65 -15.83
N PHE A 55 13.47 10.56 -15.09
CA PHE A 55 13.64 10.71 -13.64
C PHE A 55 12.45 10.20 -12.81
N LEU A 56 11.30 9.96 -13.44
CA LEU A 56 10.05 9.57 -12.77
C LEU A 56 9.63 8.18 -13.22
N ARG A 57 9.58 7.24 -12.28
CA ARG A 57 9.14 5.87 -12.52
C ARG A 57 8.04 5.48 -11.54
N ILE A 58 7.00 4.84 -12.05
CA ILE A 58 5.96 4.21 -11.22
C ILE A 58 6.30 2.75 -11.04
N ASN A 59 6.36 2.30 -9.80
CA ASN A 59 6.47 0.89 -9.48
C ASN A 59 5.05 0.31 -9.34
N ALA A 60 4.72 -0.68 -10.18
CA ALA A 60 3.38 -1.27 -10.19
C ALA A 60 3.02 -2.07 -8.90
N ALA A 61 4.01 -2.39 -8.06
CA ALA A 61 3.79 -3.17 -6.84
C ALA A 61 2.84 -2.49 -5.83
N TYR A 62 2.69 -1.16 -5.86
CA TYR A 62 1.79 -0.48 -4.93
C TYR A 62 0.30 -0.79 -5.20
N PHE A 63 -0.08 -1.12 -6.44
CA PHE A 63 -1.42 -1.58 -6.77
C PHE A 63 -1.76 -2.88 -6.04
N VAL A 64 -0.85 -3.84 -6.14
CA VAL A 64 -1.00 -5.16 -5.49
C VAL A 64 -0.99 -5.00 -3.98
N ASN A 65 -0.13 -4.10 -3.46
CA ASN A 65 -0.09 -3.79 -2.04
C ASN A 65 -1.41 -3.22 -1.52
N ALA A 66 -1.99 -2.25 -2.22
CA ALA A 66 -3.28 -1.65 -1.86
C ALA A 66 -4.41 -2.68 -1.90
N LEU A 67 -4.45 -3.52 -2.95
CA LEU A 67 -5.42 -4.60 -3.08
C LEU A 67 -5.29 -5.63 -1.95
N GLY A 68 -4.08 -6.12 -1.69
CA GLY A 68 -3.81 -7.06 -0.60
C GLY A 68 -4.17 -6.48 0.77
N ALA A 69 -3.80 -5.24 1.03
CA ALA A 69 -4.14 -4.55 2.28
C ALA A 69 -5.65 -4.38 2.48
N MET A 70 -6.39 -4.11 1.39
CA MET A 70 -7.86 -4.03 1.40
C MET A 70 -8.52 -5.37 1.72
N VAL A 71 -7.96 -6.46 1.23
CA VAL A 71 -8.52 -7.82 1.40
C VAL A 71 -8.16 -8.42 2.75
N PHE A 72 -6.89 -8.36 3.12
CA PHE A 72 -6.35 -9.09 4.27
C PHE A 72 -6.39 -8.31 5.59
N GLY A 73 -6.48 -7.00 5.53
CA GLY A 73 -6.39 -6.15 6.72
C GLY A 73 -4.95 -5.90 7.21
N PRO A 74 -4.79 -5.07 8.27
CA PRO A 74 -3.51 -4.50 8.64
C PRO A 74 -2.48 -5.52 9.13
N VAL A 75 -2.91 -6.51 9.91
CA VAL A 75 -2.01 -7.51 10.50
C VAL A 75 -1.43 -8.41 9.42
N PHE A 76 -2.29 -8.94 8.58
CA PHE A 76 -1.88 -9.84 7.50
C PHE A 76 -1.08 -9.09 6.42
N ALA A 77 -1.49 -7.87 6.07
CA ALA A 77 -0.78 -7.04 5.10
C ALA A 77 0.64 -6.67 5.59
N ALA A 78 0.81 -6.43 6.90
CA ALA A 78 2.12 -6.21 7.52
C ALA A 78 3.04 -7.42 7.37
N LEU A 79 2.54 -8.63 7.64
CA LEU A 79 3.28 -9.88 7.47
C LEU A 79 3.66 -10.10 6.00
N CYS A 80 2.71 -9.94 5.08
CA CYS A 80 2.98 -10.06 3.64
C CYS A 80 4.02 -9.04 3.17
N ALA A 81 4.00 -7.82 3.70
CA ALA A 81 4.97 -6.79 3.38
C ALA A 81 6.38 -7.17 3.85
N ALA A 82 6.50 -7.66 5.09
CA ALA A 82 7.76 -8.12 5.64
C ALA A 82 8.36 -9.29 4.82
N VAL A 83 7.55 -10.29 4.49
CA VAL A 83 7.97 -11.42 3.66
C VAL A 83 8.38 -10.95 2.26
N THR A 84 7.60 -10.05 1.65
CA THR A 84 7.90 -9.51 0.31
C THR A 84 9.20 -8.71 0.29
N ASP A 85 9.52 -7.99 1.38
CA ASP A 85 10.76 -7.22 1.48
C ASP A 85 11.99 -8.14 1.51
N VAL A 86 11.98 -9.13 2.39
CA VAL A 86 13.06 -10.13 2.52
C VAL A 86 13.24 -10.92 1.22
N LEU A 87 12.16 -11.48 0.66
CA LEU A 87 12.22 -12.23 -0.59
C LEU A 87 12.63 -11.35 -1.77
N GLY A 88 12.17 -10.11 -1.82
CA GLY A 88 12.55 -9.16 -2.84
C GLY A 88 14.04 -8.88 -2.85
N TYR A 89 14.65 -8.75 -1.68
CA TYR A 89 16.11 -8.60 -1.54
C TYR A 89 16.86 -9.88 -1.97
N ILE A 90 16.38 -11.06 -1.58
CA ILE A 90 17.00 -12.34 -1.99
C ILE A 90 16.99 -12.52 -3.50
N ILE A 91 15.88 -12.14 -4.16
CA ILE A 91 15.73 -12.27 -5.62
C ILE A 91 16.61 -11.25 -6.36
N ARG A 92 16.69 -10.04 -5.83
CA ARG A 92 17.47 -8.94 -6.42
C ARG A 92 18.17 -8.15 -5.34
N PRO A 93 19.36 -8.59 -4.91
CA PRO A 93 20.14 -7.87 -3.92
C PRO A 93 20.62 -6.54 -4.49
N ASP A 94 20.30 -5.44 -3.81
CA ASP A 94 20.73 -4.08 -4.14
C ASP A 94 21.39 -3.47 -2.89
N GLY A 95 22.71 -3.45 -2.89
CA GLY A 95 23.51 -3.00 -1.75
C GLY A 95 23.49 -3.95 -0.55
N VAL A 96 23.69 -3.40 0.65
CA VAL A 96 23.63 -4.16 1.91
C VAL A 96 22.20 -4.18 2.42
N TYR A 97 21.69 -5.37 2.81
CA TYR A 97 20.37 -5.45 3.41
C TYR A 97 20.33 -4.70 4.74
N PHE A 98 19.47 -3.72 4.82
CA PHE A 98 19.29 -2.93 6.02
C PHE A 98 17.88 -3.09 6.58
N LEU A 99 17.78 -3.88 7.64
CA LEU A 99 16.53 -4.30 8.25
C LEU A 99 15.51 -3.14 8.50
N PRO A 100 15.92 -1.92 8.91
CA PRO A 100 14.97 -0.83 9.12
C PRO A 100 14.12 -0.45 7.88
N PHE A 101 14.55 -0.76 6.65
CA PHE A 101 13.73 -0.52 5.46
C PHE A 101 12.44 -1.35 5.44
N ILE A 102 12.39 -2.49 6.12
CA ILE A 102 11.19 -3.29 6.26
C ILE A 102 10.03 -2.49 6.88
N LEU A 103 10.35 -1.52 7.76
CA LEU A 103 9.36 -0.64 8.39
C LEU A 103 8.61 0.22 7.37
N THR A 104 9.27 0.63 6.28
CA THR A 104 8.63 1.42 5.22
C THR A 104 7.65 0.56 4.42
N GLU A 105 7.99 -0.70 4.14
CA GLU A 105 7.12 -1.65 3.46
C GLU A 105 5.90 -2.02 4.32
N ILE A 106 6.15 -2.35 5.60
CA ILE A 106 5.09 -2.62 6.58
C ILE A 106 4.19 -1.39 6.75
N GLY A 107 4.80 -0.22 6.98
CA GLY A 107 4.07 1.02 7.19
C GLY A 107 3.15 1.37 6.01
N GLY A 108 3.65 1.26 4.78
CA GLY A 108 2.84 1.48 3.58
C GLY A 108 1.65 0.53 3.48
N SER A 109 1.85 -0.76 3.78
CA SER A 109 0.80 -1.77 3.76
C SER A 109 -0.24 -1.55 4.87
N VAL A 110 0.20 -1.24 6.07
CA VAL A 110 -0.68 -0.93 7.22
C VAL A 110 -1.51 0.32 6.93
N VAL A 111 -0.91 1.39 6.40
CA VAL A 111 -1.66 2.61 6.05
C VAL A 111 -2.75 2.30 5.03
N PHE A 112 -2.45 1.56 3.96
CA PHE A 112 -3.49 1.15 3.01
C PHE A 112 -4.62 0.37 3.70
N ALA A 113 -4.28 -0.58 4.58
CA ALA A 113 -5.27 -1.37 5.29
C ALA A 113 -6.15 -0.51 6.22
N LEU A 114 -5.57 0.44 6.95
CA LEU A 114 -6.34 1.34 7.84
C LEU A 114 -7.41 2.15 7.10
N PHE A 115 -7.15 2.51 5.84
CA PHE A 115 -8.10 3.27 5.03
C PHE A 115 -9.07 2.39 4.24
N LEU A 116 -8.66 1.18 3.81
CA LEU A 116 -9.37 0.39 2.82
C LEU A 116 -10.00 -0.90 3.37
N TYR A 117 -9.42 -1.52 4.42
CA TYR A 117 -9.91 -2.79 4.95
C TYR A 117 -11.24 -2.62 5.67
N ARG A 118 -12.23 -3.42 5.29
CA ARG A 118 -13.60 -3.41 5.84
C ARG A 118 -14.21 -2.00 5.93
N ALA A 119 -13.88 -1.15 4.99
CA ALA A 119 -14.35 0.22 4.93
C ALA A 119 -15.12 0.44 3.62
N LYS A 120 -16.01 1.43 3.61
CA LYS A 120 -16.61 1.90 2.35
C LYS A 120 -15.52 2.58 1.53
N VAL A 121 -15.01 1.87 0.50
CA VAL A 121 -13.95 2.39 -0.36
C VAL A 121 -14.50 3.55 -1.20
N THR A 122 -13.96 4.73 -0.98
CA THR A 122 -14.30 5.96 -1.72
C THR A 122 -13.03 6.55 -2.31
N THR A 123 -13.16 7.34 -3.38
CA THR A 123 -12.03 8.05 -4.00
C THR A 123 -11.25 8.87 -2.96
N THR A 124 -11.96 9.57 -2.06
CA THR A 124 -11.32 10.36 -0.99
C THR A 124 -10.46 9.49 -0.07
N ARG A 125 -10.95 8.29 0.33
CA ARG A 125 -10.16 7.37 1.17
C ARG A 125 -8.92 6.84 0.45
N VAL A 126 -9.04 6.56 -0.86
CA VAL A 126 -7.90 6.14 -1.69
C VAL A 126 -6.87 7.25 -1.79
N MET A 127 -7.30 8.49 -2.05
CA MET A 127 -6.41 9.66 -2.10
C MET A 127 -5.73 9.91 -0.74
N LEU A 128 -6.49 9.89 0.36
CA LEU A 128 -5.96 10.10 1.70
C LEU A 128 -4.96 8.99 2.09
N SER A 129 -5.23 7.73 1.75
CA SER A 129 -4.29 6.65 1.98
C SER A 129 -2.97 6.87 1.25
N ARG A 130 -3.04 7.29 -0.02
CA ARG A 130 -1.85 7.57 -0.82
C ARG A 130 -1.09 8.79 -0.32
N PHE A 131 -1.80 9.87 0.03
CA PHE A 131 -1.21 11.05 0.65
C PHE A 131 -0.49 10.70 1.95
N SER A 132 -1.14 9.92 2.83
CA SER A 132 -0.55 9.50 4.10
C SER A 132 0.71 8.67 3.90
N ILE A 133 0.74 7.77 2.90
CA ILE A 133 1.94 6.99 2.58
C ILE A 133 3.06 7.91 2.08
N ASN A 134 2.77 8.81 1.17
CA ASN A 134 3.77 9.73 0.64
C ASN A 134 4.38 10.61 1.74
N LEU A 135 3.54 11.14 2.65
CA LEU A 135 3.98 12.01 3.71
C LEU A 135 4.67 11.23 4.86
N PHE A 136 3.96 10.29 5.48
CA PHE A 136 4.44 9.63 6.70
C PHE A 136 5.48 8.55 6.43
N ILE A 137 5.33 7.79 5.35
CA ILE A 137 6.23 6.68 5.05
C ILE A 137 7.40 7.16 4.17
N ASN A 138 7.11 7.74 3.01
CA ASN A 138 8.15 8.05 2.03
C ASN A 138 8.99 9.31 2.39
N VAL A 139 8.41 10.24 3.17
CA VAL A 139 9.14 11.45 3.59
C VAL A 139 9.61 11.32 5.04
N LEU A 140 8.69 11.17 6.00
CA LEU A 140 9.04 11.25 7.42
C LEU A 140 9.76 9.99 7.92
N LEU A 141 9.38 8.80 7.50
CA LEU A 141 10.00 7.55 7.97
C LEU A 141 11.24 7.19 7.13
N GLN A 142 11.17 7.27 5.82
CA GLN A 142 12.25 6.84 4.94
C GLN A 142 13.49 7.74 5.04
N THR A 143 13.32 9.06 5.22
CA THR A 143 14.45 10.00 5.30
C THR A 143 15.41 9.67 6.47
N PRO A 144 14.97 9.54 7.74
CA PRO A 144 15.87 9.16 8.83
C PRO A 144 16.47 7.77 8.67
N ILE A 145 15.72 6.80 8.11
CA ILE A 145 16.25 5.46 7.83
C ILE A 145 17.40 5.55 6.80
N MET A 146 17.26 6.38 5.76
CA MET A 146 18.33 6.62 4.79
C MET A 146 19.54 7.31 5.42
N MET A 147 19.31 8.30 6.29
CA MET A 147 20.40 8.93 7.03
C MET A 147 21.18 7.92 7.87
N TRP A 148 20.47 7.02 8.54
CA TRP A 148 21.07 5.95 9.34
C TRP A 148 21.84 4.95 8.48
N TYR A 149 21.25 4.52 7.35
CA TYR A 149 21.91 3.63 6.39
C TYR A 149 23.24 4.22 5.88
N TYR A 150 23.23 5.49 5.47
CA TYR A 150 24.42 6.17 4.98
C TYR A 150 25.51 6.30 6.06
N ALA A 151 25.12 6.60 7.28
CA ALA A 151 26.07 6.70 8.40
C ALA A 151 26.80 5.38 8.68
N LEU A 152 26.14 4.23 8.47
CA LEU A 152 26.69 2.91 8.74
C LEU A 152 27.49 2.31 7.56
N TYR A 153 27.03 2.51 6.32
CA TYR A 153 27.50 1.72 5.18
C TYR A 153 28.16 2.55 4.08
N MET A 154 28.09 3.88 4.12
CA MET A 154 28.57 4.72 3.01
C MET A 154 29.90 5.44 3.29
N ASN A 155 30.77 4.85 4.12
CA ASN A 155 32.16 5.28 4.33
C ASN A 155 32.34 6.81 4.50
N GLY A 156 31.57 7.41 5.41
CA GLY A 156 31.67 8.85 5.72
C GLY A 156 30.83 9.77 4.82
N LYS A 157 30.15 9.25 3.79
CA LYS A 157 29.16 10.02 3.04
C LYS A 157 27.89 10.17 3.89
N GLN A 158 27.52 11.41 4.17
CA GLN A 158 26.30 11.70 4.92
C GLN A 158 25.11 11.91 3.96
N TYR A 159 24.01 11.25 4.24
CA TYR A 159 22.73 11.55 3.58
C TYR A 159 22.18 12.84 4.17
N THR A 160 22.29 13.93 3.42
CA THR A 160 21.81 15.24 3.84
C THR A 160 20.36 15.47 3.43
N PHE A 161 19.68 16.39 4.10
CA PHE A 161 18.31 16.77 3.73
C PHE A 161 18.20 17.21 2.27
N THR A 162 19.23 17.88 1.74
CA THR A 162 19.29 18.28 0.32
C THR A 162 19.24 17.10 -0.63
N MET A 163 19.79 15.94 -0.25
CA MET A 163 19.67 14.69 -1.04
C MET A 163 18.27 14.08 -0.97
N ALA A 164 17.50 14.36 0.08
CA ALA A 164 16.13 13.91 0.22
C ALA A 164 15.12 14.72 -0.63
N VAL A 165 15.42 15.99 -0.87
CA VAL A 165 14.53 16.94 -1.58
C VAL A 165 14.06 16.42 -2.95
N PRO A 166 14.90 15.88 -3.85
CA PRO A 166 14.45 15.33 -5.13
C PRO A 166 13.42 14.21 -4.96
N GLY A 167 13.60 13.35 -3.94
CA GLY A 167 12.63 12.31 -3.60
C GLY A 167 11.31 12.87 -3.08
N MET A 168 11.34 13.91 -2.27
CA MET A 168 10.15 14.60 -1.78
C MET A 168 9.37 15.26 -2.92
N ILE A 169 10.06 16.00 -3.81
CA ILE A 169 9.46 16.62 -5.00
C ILE A 169 8.82 15.55 -5.88
N LYS A 170 9.54 14.44 -6.12
CA LYS A 170 8.99 13.29 -6.85
C LYS A 170 7.69 12.79 -6.24
N ASN A 171 7.63 12.60 -4.93
CA ASN A 171 6.42 12.12 -4.23
C ASN A 171 5.24 13.09 -4.39
N VAL A 172 5.49 14.39 -4.35
CA VAL A 172 4.44 15.41 -4.59
C VAL A 172 3.94 15.37 -6.04
N LEU A 173 4.86 15.34 -7.01
CA LEU A 173 4.50 15.31 -8.44
C LEU A 173 3.81 14.00 -8.84
N MET A 174 4.20 12.88 -8.23
CA MET A 174 3.62 11.57 -8.53
C MET A 174 2.29 11.33 -7.83
N PHE A 175 2.00 12.02 -6.72
CA PHE A 175 0.80 11.83 -5.93
C PHE A 175 -0.52 11.90 -6.73
N PRO A 176 -0.78 12.92 -7.57
CA PRO A 176 -2.02 12.97 -8.35
C PRO A 176 -2.12 11.81 -9.34
N ILE A 177 -1.03 11.51 -10.05
CA ILE A 177 -0.98 10.43 -11.04
C ILE A 177 -1.25 9.07 -10.38
N GLU A 178 -0.53 8.77 -9.31
CA GLU A 178 -0.66 7.52 -8.57
C GLU A 178 -2.04 7.37 -7.92
N SER A 179 -2.62 8.47 -7.43
CA SER A 179 -3.97 8.48 -6.84
C SER A 179 -5.06 8.20 -7.87
N VAL A 180 -4.96 8.77 -9.06
CA VAL A 180 -5.88 8.50 -10.17
C VAL A 180 -5.76 7.05 -10.62
N LEU A 181 -4.54 6.58 -10.91
CA LEU A 181 -4.30 5.21 -11.35
C LEU A 181 -4.77 4.19 -10.31
N LEU A 182 -4.50 4.42 -9.03
CA LEU A 182 -4.95 3.54 -7.95
C LEU A 182 -6.48 3.52 -7.84
N THR A 183 -7.14 4.67 -7.99
CA THR A 183 -8.61 4.74 -7.96
C THR A 183 -9.23 3.98 -9.13
N LEU A 184 -8.67 4.11 -10.33
CA LEU A 184 -9.12 3.36 -11.50
C LEU A 184 -8.91 1.85 -11.31
N PHE A 185 -7.73 1.45 -10.85
CA PHE A 185 -7.40 0.06 -10.57
C PHE A 185 -8.35 -0.56 -9.53
N LEU A 186 -8.55 0.09 -8.38
CA LEU A 186 -9.46 -0.39 -7.36
C LEU A 186 -10.92 -0.37 -7.84
N GLY A 187 -11.29 0.57 -8.73
CA GLY A 187 -12.61 0.60 -9.36
C GLY A 187 -12.92 -0.65 -10.19
N VAL A 188 -11.91 -1.23 -10.83
CA VAL A 188 -12.02 -2.50 -11.56
C VAL A 188 -11.95 -3.70 -10.62
N MET A 189 -11.05 -3.66 -9.64
CA MET A 189 -10.82 -4.81 -8.73
C MET A 189 -11.92 -4.99 -7.69
N LEU A 190 -12.54 -3.91 -7.21
CA LEU A 190 -13.54 -3.96 -6.14
C LEU A 190 -14.77 -4.82 -6.50
N PRO A 191 -15.42 -4.72 -7.67
CA PRO A 191 -16.51 -5.60 -8.04
C PRO A 191 -16.08 -7.06 -8.19
N ILE A 192 -14.82 -7.31 -8.60
CA ILE A 192 -14.28 -8.68 -8.74
C ILE A 192 -14.09 -9.29 -7.36
N THR A 193 -13.42 -8.56 -6.45
CA THR A 193 -13.18 -9.04 -5.07
C THR A 193 -14.47 -9.21 -4.28
N ASN A 194 -15.49 -8.37 -4.53
CA ASN A 194 -16.82 -8.52 -3.94
C ASN A 194 -17.53 -9.80 -4.44
N ARG A 195 -17.45 -10.10 -5.74
CA ARG A 195 -18.04 -11.34 -6.30
C ARG A 195 -17.36 -12.59 -5.76
N LEU A 196 -16.05 -12.52 -5.48
CA LEU A 196 -15.29 -13.62 -4.88
C LEU A 196 -15.47 -13.71 -3.36
N GLY A 197 -16.25 -12.82 -2.74
CA GLY A 197 -16.45 -12.80 -1.30
C GLY A 197 -15.21 -12.39 -0.49
N LEU A 198 -14.20 -11.80 -1.13
CA LEU A 198 -12.93 -11.40 -0.50
C LEU A 198 -13.01 -10.02 0.17
N THR A 199 -13.94 -9.18 -0.25
CA THR A 199 -14.10 -7.83 0.31
C THR A 199 -15.52 -7.60 0.80
N TYR A 200 -15.67 -6.71 1.76
CA TYR A 200 -16.93 -6.43 2.48
C TYR A 200 -17.62 -5.14 2.03
N SER A 201 -17.32 -4.65 0.84
CA SER A 201 -17.97 -3.44 0.33
C SER A 201 -19.40 -3.75 -0.08
N VAL A 202 -20.33 -3.39 0.79
CA VAL A 202 -21.77 -3.51 0.53
C VAL A 202 -22.21 -2.31 -0.33
N GLY A 203 -22.73 -2.61 -1.51
CA GLY A 203 -23.56 -1.70 -2.31
C GLY A 203 -22.84 -0.65 -3.14
N HIS A 204 -23.17 -0.59 -4.42
CA HIS A 204 -22.89 0.52 -5.37
C HIS A 204 -21.41 0.94 -5.52
N ALA A 205 -20.51 -0.04 -5.63
CA ALA A 205 -19.08 0.19 -5.88
C ALA A 205 -18.81 1.11 -7.09
N LYS A 206 -19.67 1.11 -8.09
CA LYS A 206 -19.53 1.94 -9.30
C LYS A 206 -19.67 3.44 -9.02
N ASP A 207 -20.46 3.84 -8.01
CA ASP A 207 -20.68 5.26 -7.70
C ASP A 207 -19.73 5.81 -6.65
N ALA A 208 -19.18 4.94 -5.80
CA ALA A 208 -18.28 5.34 -4.71
C ALA A 208 -16.89 5.78 -5.20
N LEU A 209 -16.45 5.31 -6.38
CA LEU A 209 -15.14 5.58 -6.96
C LEU A 209 -15.16 6.56 -8.13
N LYS A 210 -16.24 7.31 -8.32
CA LYS A 210 -16.30 8.42 -9.27
C LYS A 210 -15.60 9.66 -8.70
N PHE A 211 -14.78 10.29 -9.51
CA PHE A 211 -14.19 11.58 -9.15
C PHE A 211 -15.24 12.67 -9.11
N SER A 212 -15.40 13.32 -7.96
CA SER A 212 -16.18 14.55 -7.86
C SER A 212 -15.39 15.73 -8.46
N LYS A 213 -16.09 16.76 -8.98
CA LYS A 213 -15.44 18.00 -9.47
C LYS A 213 -14.48 18.60 -8.43
N LYS A 214 -14.84 18.58 -7.14
CA LYS A 214 -13.98 19.05 -6.04
C LYS A 214 -12.69 18.23 -5.91
N GLN A 215 -12.75 16.90 -6.09
CA GLN A 215 -11.58 16.03 -6.00
C GLN A 215 -10.63 16.20 -7.19
N VAL A 216 -11.16 16.49 -8.38
CA VAL A 216 -10.34 16.80 -9.55
C VAL A 216 -9.56 18.10 -9.34
N VAL A 217 -10.22 19.13 -8.80
CA VAL A 217 -9.55 20.42 -8.48
C VAL A 217 -8.42 20.20 -7.46
N THR A 218 -8.67 19.43 -6.39
CA THR A 218 -7.64 19.15 -5.36
C THR A 218 -6.45 18.34 -5.90
N LEU A 219 -6.62 17.60 -6.99
CA LEU A 219 -5.54 16.83 -7.61
C LEU A 219 -4.68 17.68 -8.56
N VAL A 220 -5.21 18.78 -9.07
CA VAL A 220 -4.55 19.64 -10.07
C VAL A 220 -3.88 20.86 -9.43
N MET A 221 -4.35 21.28 -8.24
CA MET A 221 -3.73 22.35 -7.45
C MET A 221 -2.60 21.83 -6.56
#